data_14436574bd7b38670736e916bb982ee8
#
_entry.id   14436574bd7b38670736e916bb982ee8
#
_cell.length_a   1.000
_cell.length_b   1.000
_cell.length_c   1.000
_cell.angle_alpha   90.00
_cell.angle_beta   90.00
_cell.angle_gamma   90.00
#
_symmetry.space_group_name_H-M   'P 1'
#
loop_
_entity.id
_entity.type
_entity.pdbx_description
1 polymer ?
#
loop_
_entity_poly.entity_id
_entity_poly.type
_entity_poly.pdbx_seq_one_letter_code
_entity_poly.pdbx_strand_id
1 'polypeptide(L)'
;MPDQRELLLAERALAVDRIQLLEREFADIAASADGTDDEHDPEGATLAFERQHTAALLDQARAQLAAVDQALRRLADGSYGTCTRCGRLINADRLAARPVATTCIPCATSRRTR
;
A
#
# COMPACT_ATOMS: atom_id res chain seq x y z
N MET A 1 16.77 0.11 19.22
CA MET A 1 15.97 -0.38 18.09
C MET A 1 14.53 0.09 18.22
N PRO A 2 13.90 0.60 17.16
CA PRO A 2 12.49 0.95 17.23
C PRO A 2 11.64 -0.30 17.45
N ASP A 3 10.60 -0.18 18.25
CA ASP A 3 9.69 -1.29 18.46
C ASP A 3 8.72 -1.42 17.24
N GLN A 4 7.91 -2.46 17.26
CA GLN A 4 7.01 -2.77 16.15
C GLN A 4 5.97 -1.67 15.94
N ARG A 5 5.48 -1.09 17.02
CA ARG A 5 4.52 -0.01 16.94
C ARG A 5 5.14 1.22 16.25
N GLU A 6 6.38 1.57 16.63
CA GLU A 6 7.08 2.69 16.02
C GLU A 6 7.30 2.48 14.53
N LEU A 7 7.69 1.26 14.14
CA LEU A 7 7.87 0.91 12.72
C LEU A 7 6.55 1.05 11.96
N LEU A 8 5.47 0.56 12.53
CA LEU A 8 4.17 0.63 11.88
C LEU A 8 3.66 2.07 11.78
N LEU A 9 3.88 2.87 12.81
CA LEU A 9 3.48 4.28 12.76
C LEU A 9 4.29 5.06 11.72
N ALA A 10 5.57 4.75 11.56
CA ALA A 10 6.39 5.35 10.51
C ALA A 10 5.90 4.95 9.12
N GLU A 11 5.58 3.66 8.93
CA GLU A 11 5.00 3.17 7.68
C GLU A 11 3.66 3.85 7.38
N ARG A 12 2.85 4.06 8.42
CA ARG A 12 1.56 4.75 8.27
C ARG A 12 1.75 6.17 7.77
N ALA A 13 2.69 6.90 8.38
CA ALA A 13 2.97 8.27 7.98
C ALA A 13 3.41 8.34 6.52
N LEU A 14 4.29 7.44 6.09
CA LEU A 14 4.74 7.37 4.70
C LEU A 14 3.56 7.07 3.75
N ALA A 15 2.68 6.16 4.13
CA ALA A 15 1.52 5.82 3.30
C ALA A 15 0.57 7.01 3.17
N VAL A 16 0.31 7.72 4.25
CA VAL A 16 -0.57 8.91 4.23
C VAL A 16 0.03 9.99 3.34
N ASP A 17 1.33 10.26 3.49
CA ASP A 17 2.01 11.27 2.66
C ASP A 17 1.95 10.90 1.18
N ARG A 18 2.17 9.63 0.87
CA ARG A 18 2.12 9.14 -0.49
C ARG A 18 0.72 9.28 -1.09
N ILE A 19 -0.31 8.94 -0.32
CA ILE A 19 -1.70 9.10 -0.76
C ILE A 19 -1.99 10.57 -1.10
N GLN A 20 -1.60 11.48 -0.22
CA GLN A 20 -1.84 12.91 -0.43
C GLN A 20 -1.14 13.42 -1.69
N LEU A 21 0.10 13.00 -1.91
CA LEU A 21 0.85 13.38 -3.11
C LEU A 21 0.16 12.85 -4.37
N LEU A 22 -0.23 11.57 -4.36
CA LEU A 22 -0.88 10.94 -5.50
C LEU A 22 -2.26 11.53 -5.78
N GLU A 23 -3.00 11.89 -4.73
CA GLU A 23 -4.28 12.57 -4.90
C GLU A 23 -4.12 13.92 -5.58
N ARG A 24 -3.09 14.68 -5.20
CA ARG A 24 -2.79 15.96 -5.85
C ARG A 24 -2.39 15.76 -7.32
N GLU A 25 -1.54 14.77 -7.60
CA GLU A 25 -1.15 14.45 -8.97
C GLU A 25 -2.36 14.05 -9.82
N PHE A 26 -3.24 13.23 -9.26
CA PHE A 26 -4.45 12.81 -9.95
C PHE A 26 -5.35 14.00 -10.27
N ALA A 27 -5.52 14.91 -9.31
CA ALA A 27 -6.33 16.12 -9.50
C ALA A 27 -5.73 17.03 -10.57
N ASP A 28 -4.40 17.16 -10.59
CA ASP A 28 -3.70 17.99 -11.59
C ASP A 28 -3.86 17.40 -12.98
N ILE A 29 -3.76 16.09 -13.14
CA ILE A 29 -3.96 15.41 -14.41
C ILE A 29 -5.40 15.59 -14.88
N ALA A 30 -6.38 15.44 -13.98
CA ALA A 30 -7.79 15.62 -14.33
C ALA A 30 -8.07 17.06 -14.77
N ALA A 31 -7.48 18.05 -14.10
CA ALA A 31 -7.64 19.46 -14.47
C ALA A 31 -7.03 19.74 -15.85
N SER A 32 -5.87 19.14 -16.15
CA SER A 32 -5.23 19.28 -17.45
C SER A 32 -6.07 18.65 -18.57
N ALA A 33 -6.71 17.52 -18.28
CA ALA A 33 -7.56 16.81 -19.24
C ALA A 33 -8.80 17.65 -19.61
N ASP A 34 -9.35 18.40 -18.67
CA ASP A 34 -10.54 19.23 -18.91
C ASP A 34 -10.30 20.37 -19.92
N GLY A 35 -9.04 20.73 -20.15
CA GLY A 35 -8.67 21.76 -21.11
C GLY A 35 -8.44 21.25 -22.53
N THR A 36 -8.53 19.95 -22.77
CA THR A 36 -8.26 19.35 -24.09
C THR A 36 -9.55 18.82 -24.69
N ASP A 37 -10.09 19.57 -25.68
CA ASP A 37 -11.33 19.19 -26.39
C ASP A 37 -11.04 18.44 -27.69
N ASP A 38 -9.80 18.18 -28.02
CA ASP A 38 -9.42 17.59 -29.31
C ASP A 38 -9.27 16.07 -29.17
N GLU A 39 -10.18 15.34 -29.82
CA GLU A 39 -10.19 13.87 -29.80
C GLU A 39 -8.99 13.25 -30.47
N HIS A 40 -8.28 14.00 -31.31
CA HIS A 40 -7.11 13.52 -32.04
C HIS A 40 -5.79 13.93 -31.39
N ASP A 41 -5.84 14.48 -30.21
CA ASP A 41 -4.66 14.98 -29.50
C ASP A 41 -3.88 13.83 -28.86
N PRO A 42 -2.62 13.58 -29.30
CA PRO A 42 -1.79 12.57 -28.62
C PRO A 42 -1.57 12.86 -27.14
N GLU A 43 -1.59 14.13 -26.75
CA GLU A 43 -1.48 14.52 -25.32
C GLU A 43 -2.68 14.04 -24.53
N GLY A 44 -3.88 14.01 -25.14
CA GLY A 44 -5.07 13.49 -24.48
C GLY A 44 -4.95 12.02 -24.13
N ALA A 45 -4.41 11.21 -25.06
CA ALA A 45 -4.18 9.79 -24.81
C ALA A 45 -3.11 9.58 -23.73
N THR A 46 -2.05 10.40 -23.75
CA THR A 46 -1.00 10.35 -22.74
C THR A 46 -1.54 10.70 -21.34
N LEU A 47 -2.37 11.73 -21.25
CA LEU A 47 -2.99 12.14 -20.00
C LEU A 47 -3.91 11.06 -19.45
N ALA A 48 -4.67 10.38 -20.34
CA ALA A 48 -5.52 9.27 -19.91
C ALA A 48 -4.68 8.12 -19.34
N PHE A 49 -3.55 7.81 -19.98
CA PHE A 49 -2.64 6.78 -19.49
C PHE A 49 -2.04 7.18 -18.13
N GLU A 50 -1.59 8.42 -18.01
CA GLU A 50 -1.03 8.93 -16.75
C GLU A 50 -2.06 8.87 -15.63
N ARG A 51 -3.31 9.24 -15.93
CA ARG A 51 -4.38 9.19 -14.94
C ARG A 51 -4.63 7.77 -14.45
N GLN A 52 -4.68 6.80 -15.37
CA GLN A 52 -4.85 5.39 -15.00
C GLN A 52 -3.69 4.88 -14.17
N HIS A 53 -2.46 5.26 -14.55
CA HIS A 53 -1.27 4.85 -13.81
C HIS A 53 -1.29 5.42 -12.39
N THR A 54 -1.59 6.72 -12.27
CA THR A 54 -1.67 7.38 -10.96
C THR A 54 -2.78 6.78 -10.10
N ALA A 55 -3.93 6.46 -10.71
CA ALA A 55 -5.02 5.81 -10.00
C ALA A 55 -4.61 4.44 -9.45
N ALA A 56 -3.86 3.66 -10.23
CA ALA A 56 -3.37 2.35 -9.77
C ALA A 56 -2.40 2.50 -8.61
N LEU A 57 -1.50 3.48 -8.66
CA LEU A 57 -0.56 3.76 -7.57
C LEU A 57 -1.31 4.22 -6.31
N LEU A 58 -2.35 5.02 -6.50
CA LEU A 58 -3.19 5.49 -5.38
C LEU A 58 -3.91 4.32 -4.72
N ASP A 59 -4.45 3.39 -5.50
CA ASP A 59 -5.08 2.19 -4.95
C ASP A 59 -4.09 1.36 -4.14
N GLN A 60 -2.85 1.20 -4.64
CA GLN A 60 -1.79 0.50 -3.91
C GLN A 60 -1.46 1.19 -2.59
N ALA A 61 -1.36 2.52 -2.61
CA ALA A 61 -1.04 3.29 -1.41
C ALA A 61 -2.14 3.17 -0.37
N ARG A 62 -3.40 3.20 -0.80
CA ARG A 62 -4.55 3.02 0.09
C ARG A 62 -4.60 1.61 0.68
N ALA A 63 -4.27 0.59 -0.12
CA ALA A 63 -4.18 -0.78 0.36
C ALA A 63 -3.07 -0.94 1.40
N GLN A 64 -1.94 -0.27 1.19
CA GLN A 64 -0.84 -0.28 2.16
C GLN A 64 -1.26 0.37 3.47
N LEU A 65 -1.95 1.51 3.41
CA LEU A 65 -2.46 2.17 4.62
C LEU A 65 -3.42 1.25 5.40
N ALA A 66 -4.33 0.58 4.68
CA ALA A 66 -5.26 -0.35 5.29
C ALA A 66 -4.53 -1.52 5.97
N ALA A 67 -3.47 -2.05 5.31
CA ALA A 67 -2.66 -3.12 5.88
C ALA A 67 -1.94 -2.68 7.16
N VAL A 68 -1.40 -1.46 7.16
CA VAL A 68 -0.74 -0.90 8.34
C VAL A 68 -1.74 -0.73 9.48
N ASP A 69 -2.91 -0.19 9.20
CA ASP A 69 -3.94 0.00 10.22
C ASP A 69 -4.41 -1.33 10.80
N GLN A 70 -4.52 -2.38 9.98
CA GLN A 70 -4.83 -3.71 10.48
C GLN A 70 -3.71 -4.26 11.36
N ALA A 71 -2.46 -4.06 10.96
CA ALA A 71 -1.32 -4.49 11.77
C ALA A 71 -1.31 -3.79 13.13
N LEU A 72 -1.63 -2.50 13.16
CA LEU A 72 -1.72 -1.76 14.42
C LEU A 72 -2.84 -2.31 15.32
N ARG A 73 -3.99 -2.66 14.74
CA ARG A 73 -5.08 -3.28 15.49
C ARG A 73 -4.66 -4.63 16.06
N ARG A 74 -3.95 -5.45 15.27
CA ARG A 74 -3.45 -6.74 15.74
C ARG A 74 -2.41 -6.59 16.83
N LEU A 75 -1.60 -5.56 16.74
CA LEU A 75 -0.64 -5.26 17.81
C LEU A 75 -1.37 -4.92 19.11
N ALA A 76 -2.46 -4.17 19.01
CA ALA A 76 -3.26 -3.80 20.17
C ALA A 76 -3.99 -5.00 20.80
N ASP A 77 -4.45 -5.96 19.98
CA ASP A 77 -5.20 -7.12 20.46
C ASP A 77 -4.31 -8.33 20.78
N GLY A 78 -3.01 -8.22 20.57
CA GLY A 78 -2.05 -9.28 20.90
C GLY A 78 -1.85 -10.33 19.82
N SER A 79 -2.47 -10.19 18.64
CA SER A 79 -2.34 -11.18 17.56
C SER A 79 -1.25 -10.83 16.54
N TYR A 80 -0.59 -9.69 16.67
CA TYR A 80 0.48 -9.29 15.77
C TYR A 80 1.63 -10.30 15.82
N GLY A 81 2.16 -10.64 14.65
CA GLY A 81 3.27 -11.57 14.57
C GLY A 81 2.88 -13.03 14.53
N THR A 82 1.57 -13.32 14.54
CA THR A 82 1.05 -14.68 14.42
C THR A 82 0.52 -14.88 12.99
N CYS A 83 0.98 -15.95 12.34
CA CYS A 83 0.53 -16.27 10.97
C CYS A 83 -0.97 -16.54 10.97
N THR A 84 -1.70 -15.87 10.09
CA THR A 84 -3.16 -16.01 10.00
C THR A 84 -3.58 -17.36 9.41
N ARG A 85 -2.66 -18.08 8.75
CA ARG A 85 -2.98 -19.37 8.13
C ARG A 85 -2.63 -20.56 9.01
N CYS A 86 -1.45 -20.58 9.61
CA CYS A 86 -1.00 -21.74 10.38
C CYS A 86 -0.94 -21.52 11.89
N GLY A 87 -1.11 -20.28 12.35
CA GLY A 87 -1.09 -19.97 13.77
C GLY A 87 0.30 -19.93 14.41
N ARG A 88 1.35 -20.20 13.65
CA ARG A 88 2.73 -20.14 14.17
C ARG A 88 3.22 -18.69 14.18
N LEU A 89 4.25 -18.45 14.96
CA LEU A 89 4.88 -17.13 15.00
C LEU A 89 5.59 -16.84 13.69
N ILE A 90 5.45 -15.60 13.21
CA ILE A 90 6.19 -15.11 12.05
C ILE A 90 7.59 -14.74 12.54
N ASN A 91 8.61 -15.09 11.74
CA ASN A 91 10.00 -14.80 12.05
C ASN A 91 10.20 -13.29 12.27
N ALA A 92 10.93 -12.93 13.32
CA ALA A 92 11.19 -11.53 13.65
C ALA A 92 11.89 -10.78 12.52
N ASP A 93 12.81 -11.44 11.79
CA ASP A 93 13.49 -10.81 10.65
C ASP A 93 12.50 -10.47 9.53
N ARG A 94 11.52 -11.34 9.30
CA ARG A 94 10.48 -11.07 8.31
C ARG A 94 9.64 -9.88 8.71
N LEU A 95 9.27 -9.78 9.99
CA LEU A 95 8.48 -8.65 10.49
C LEU A 95 9.28 -7.35 10.45
N ALA A 96 10.59 -7.42 10.69
CA ALA A 96 11.45 -6.22 10.57
C ALA A 96 11.49 -5.72 9.13
N ALA A 97 11.56 -6.64 8.16
CA ALA A 97 11.59 -6.29 6.74
C ALA A 97 10.21 -5.93 6.21
N ARG A 98 9.16 -6.59 6.70
CA ARG A 98 7.78 -6.37 6.27
C ARG A 98 6.87 -6.31 7.51
N PRO A 99 6.77 -5.13 8.13
CA PRO A 99 5.99 -4.99 9.37
C PRO A 99 4.51 -5.35 9.24
N VAL A 100 3.95 -5.29 8.01
CA VAL A 100 2.55 -5.60 7.76
C VAL A 100 2.31 -7.07 7.41
N ALA A 101 3.34 -7.92 7.42
CA ALA A 101 3.21 -9.33 7.06
C ALA A 101 2.21 -10.03 7.97
N THR A 102 1.31 -10.81 7.37
CA THR A 102 0.27 -11.56 8.09
C THR A 102 0.49 -13.06 8.02
N THR A 103 1.43 -13.52 7.19
CA THR A 103 1.73 -14.93 7.01
C THR A 103 3.21 -15.18 7.16
N CYS A 104 3.57 -16.37 7.65
CA CYS A 104 4.97 -16.81 7.66
C CYS A 104 5.42 -17.12 6.24
N ILE A 105 6.75 -17.25 6.04
CA ILE A 105 7.31 -17.49 4.72
C ILE A 105 6.77 -18.79 4.11
N PRO A 106 6.72 -19.94 4.82
CA PRO A 106 6.15 -21.15 4.24
C PRO A 106 4.71 -20.98 3.77
N CYS A 107 3.86 -20.31 4.54
CA CYS A 107 2.47 -20.09 4.14
C CYS A 107 2.34 -19.16 2.95
N ALA A 108 3.16 -18.10 2.90
CA ALA A 108 3.18 -17.18 1.77
C ALA A 108 3.64 -17.87 0.49
N THR A 109 4.65 -18.71 0.60
CA THR A 109 5.19 -19.49 -0.54
C THR A 109 4.18 -20.54 -1.01
N SER A 110 3.53 -21.24 -0.07
CA SER A 110 2.50 -22.24 -0.38
C SER A 110 1.33 -21.64 -1.15
N ARG A 111 0.99 -20.39 -0.87
CA ARG A 111 -0.07 -19.67 -1.55
C ARG A 111 0.22 -19.45 -3.02
N ARG A 112 1.51 -19.35 -3.37
CA ARG A 112 1.95 -19.11 -4.76
C ARG A 112 1.91 -20.35 -5.63
N THR A 113 1.95 -21.52 -5.02
CA THR A 113 2.02 -22.79 -5.77
C THR A 113 0.65 -23.36 -6.13
N ARG A 114 -0.40 -22.65 -5.81
CA ARG A 114 -1.76 -23.05 -6.19
C ARG A 114 -2.23 -22.25 -7.42
#